data_613c732fce1187a3fd537b5e193741a4
#
_entry.id   613c732fce1187a3fd537b5e193741a4
#
_cell.length_a   1.000
_cell.length_b   1.000
_cell.length_c   1.000
_cell.angle_alpha   90.00
_cell.angle_beta   90.00
_cell.angle_gamma   90.00
#
_symmetry.space_group_name_H-M   'P 1'
#
loop_
_entity.id
_entity.type
_entity.pdbx_description
1 polymer ?
#
loop_
_entity_poly.entity_id
_entity_poly.type
_entity_poly.pdbx_seq_one_letter_code
_entity_poly.pdbx_strand_id
1 'polypeptide(L)'
;MKHLLGTKNAVLEDDDAPTRPEEIKWREADGAGKLDLLIDIDFRMASTGLYSDIVFPAATWYEKEDLSSTDMHPYVHVFQAAVDCAWETKSDWDTFRTLAETVSRVAKESGFTEYEDIVALPLGHDSPGEVAQPEGKVLDWSKGECEPIPGKTMPNLVHVKRNYSQIFEKFIALGPNIENKMGAHGLAWD
;
A
#
# COMPACT_ATOMS: atom_id res chain seq x y z
N MET A 1 4.96 13.66 6.72
CA MET A 1 4.52 13.65 8.11
C MET A 1 3.36 14.62 8.35
N LYS A 2 3.55 15.93 8.22
CA LYS A 2 2.49 16.92 8.50
C LYS A 2 1.14 16.64 7.83
N HIS A 3 1.12 16.28 6.55
CA HIS A 3 -0.13 16.05 5.82
C HIS A 3 -0.75 14.68 6.10
N LEU A 4 0.06 13.67 6.32
CA LEU A 4 -0.42 12.29 6.52
C LEU A 4 -0.82 12.05 7.98
N LEU A 5 0.05 12.44 8.92
CA LEU A 5 -0.09 12.11 10.33
C LEU A 5 -0.52 13.31 11.19
N GLY A 6 -0.61 14.51 10.64
CA GLY A 6 -0.96 15.73 11.37
C GLY A 6 0.16 16.27 12.27
N THR A 7 1.34 15.66 12.28
CA THR A 7 2.46 16.10 13.11
C THR A 7 3.25 17.24 12.47
N LYS A 8 3.68 18.23 13.24
CA LYS A 8 4.56 19.29 12.75
C LYS A 8 5.98 18.81 12.55
N ASN A 9 6.48 18.00 13.44
CA ASN A 9 7.85 17.53 13.48
C ASN A 9 7.90 15.99 13.46
N ALA A 10 8.94 15.42 12.87
CA ALA A 10 9.24 14.02 13.05
C ALA A 10 9.59 13.74 14.52
N VAL A 11 9.26 12.56 15.03
CA VAL A 11 9.59 12.14 16.41
C VAL A 11 11.09 12.25 16.70
N LEU A 12 11.92 12.20 15.66
CA LEU A 12 13.38 12.25 15.75
C LEU A 12 13.96 13.65 15.53
N GLU A 13 13.14 14.68 15.35
CA GLU A 13 13.56 16.08 15.14
C GLU A 13 13.70 16.87 16.44
N ASP A 14 14.03 16.26 17.55
CA ASP A 14 14.60 16.99 18.68
C ASP A 14 16.07 17.23 18.38
N ASP A 15 16.30 18.27 17.56
CA ASP A 15 17.60 18.66 17.06
C ASP A 15 18.61 19.02 18.16
N ASP A 16 18.14 19.26 19.36
CA ASP A 16 18.94 19.65 20.51
C ASP A 16 19.19 18.51 21.51
N ALA A 17 18.75 17.28 21.22
CA ALA A 17 19.04 16.16 22.11
C ALA A 17 20.47 15.66 21.89
N PRO A 18 21.42 15.99 22.76
CA PRO A 18 22.82 15.58 22.62
C PRO A 18 23.01 14.06 22.80
N THR A 19 21.94 13.36 23.13
CA THR A 19 21.94 11.93 23.38
C THR A 19 20.67 11.30 22.81
N ARG A 20 20.76 10.01 22.49
CA ARG A 20 19.59 9.21 22.07
C ARG A 20 18.51 9.32 23.16
N PRO A 21 17.25 9.65 22.81
CA PRO A 21 16.16 9.74 23.78
C PRO A 21 15.97 8.38 24.47
N GLU A 22 15.81 8.40 25.78
CA GLU A 22 15.53 7.21 26.58
C GLU A 22 14.11 6.67 26.32
N GLU A 23 13.20 7.56 25.94
CA GLU A 23 11.81 7.22 25.68
C GLU A 23 11.32 7.96 24.42
N ILE A 24 10.69 7.23 23.50
CA ILE A 24 10.02 7.82 22.34
C ILE A 24 8.60 8.18 22.77
N LYS A 25 8.30 9.49 22.80
CA LYS A 25 6.96 9.99 23.08
C LYS A 25 6.32 10.53 21.81
N TRP A 26 5.07 10.14 21.57
CA TRP A 26 4.25 10.79 20.57
C TRP A 26 3.95 12.22 21.03
N ARG A 27 4.23 13.17 20.16
CA ARG A 27 3.81 14.56 20.39
C ARG A 27 2.36 14.72 19.98
N GLU A 28 1.63 15.58 20.70
CA GLU A 28 0.28 15.97 20.30
C GLU A 28 0.31 16.52 18.88
N ALA A 29 -0.61 16.04 18.04
CA ALA A 29 -0.76 16.54 16.68
C ALA A 29 -1.40 17.93 16.71
N ASP A 30 -0.82 18.89 15.97
CA ASP A 30 -1.38 20.22 15.83
C ASP A 30 -2.56 20.28 14.83
N GLY A 31 -3.07 19.16 14.41
CA GLY A 31 -4.18 19.03 13.48
C GLY A 31 -4.43 17.56 13.08
N ALA A 32 -5.56 17.32 12.45
CA ALA A 32 -5.89 16.00 11.93
C ALA A 32 -5.00 15.65 10.73
N GLY A 33 -4.38 14.47 10.75
CA GLY A 33 -3.76 13.86 9.59
C GLY A 33 -4.80 13.43 8.56
N LYS A 34 -4.35 13.06 7.36
CA LYS A 34 -5.22 12.53 6.31
C LYS A 34 -5.33 11.00 6.34
N LEU A 35 -4.52 10.35 7.14
CA LEU A 35 -4.58 8.90 7.35
C LEU A 35 -5.32 8.60 8.64
N ASP A 36 -6.32 7.74 8.57
CA ASP A 36 -7.05 7.22 9.72
C ASP A 36 -6.38 5.95 10.26
N LEU A 37 -5.66 5.22 9.41
CA LEU A 37 -4.99 3.99 9.76
C LEU A 37 -3.75 3.79 8.88
N LEU A 38 -2.60 3.56 9.50
CA LEU A 38 -1.35 3.18 8.85
C LEU A 38 -0.93 1.81 9.35
N ILE A 39 -0.85 0.85 8.44
CA ILE A 39 -0.37 -0.50 8.72
C ILE A 39 0.98 -0.69 8.02
N ASP A 40 1.97 -1.14 8.76
CA ASP A 40 3.28 -1.51 8.25
C ASP A 40 3.48 -3.03 8.31
N ILE A 41 4.01 -3.60 7.25
CA ILE A 41 4.36 -5.03 7.18
C ILE A 41 5.85 -5.08 6.86
N ASP A 42 6.67 -5.29 7.87
CA ASP A 42 8.12 -5.27 7.72
C ASP A 42 8.77 -6.31 8.64
N PHE A 43 9.90 -6.82 8.22
CA PHE A 43 10.75 -7.71 9.04
C PHE A 43 11.68 -6.92 9.96
N ARG A 44 11.65 -5.59 9.90
CA ARG A 44 12.42 -4.67 10.74
C ARG A 44 11.56 -3.52 11.21
N MET A 45 11.84 -3.01 12.39
CA MET A 45 11.25 -1.75 12.86
C MET A 45 11.96 -0.59 12.15
N ALA A 46 11.47 -0.26 10.95
CA ALA A 46 11.92 0.89 10.17
C ALA A 46 11.23 2.19 10.62
N SER A 47 11.60 3.32 10.03
CA SER A 47 10.98 4.61 10.34
C SER A 47 9.47 4.61 10.12
N THR A 48 8.98 3.91 9.09
CA THR A 48 7.54 3.79 8.82
C THR A 48 6.84 3.08 9.96
N GLY A 49 7.40 1.96 10.45
CA GLY A 49 6.84 1.21 11.58
C GLY A 49 6.71 2.05 12.84
N LEU A 50 7.64 2.98 13.10
CA LEU A 50 7.56 3.88 14.26
C LEU A 50 6.36 4.85 14.21
N TYR A 51 5.80 5.09 13.03
CA TYR A 51 4.65 5.97 12.84
C TYR A 51 3.37 5.20 12.51
N SER A 52 3.43 3.88 12.47
CA SER A 52 2.28 3.03 12.13
C SER A 52 1.43 2.74 13.35
N ASP A 53 0.12 2.66 13.14
CA ASP A 53 -0.84 2.26 14.18
C ASP A 53 -0.74 0.76 14.47
N ILE A 54 -0.43 -0.02 13.42
CA ILE A 54 -0.25 -1.47 13.50
C ILE A 54 0.99 -1.87 12.72
N VAL A 55 1.82 -2.72 13.32
CA VAL A 55 2.97 -3.34 12.65
C VAL A 55 2.78 -4.86 12.66
N PHE A 56 2.74 -5.46 11.48
CA PHE A 56 2.76 -6.91 11.32
C PHE A 56 4.19 -7.39 11.05
N PRO A 57 4.72 -8.30 11.88
CA PRO A 57 6.06 -8.82 11.66
C PRO A 57 6.07 -9.76 10.44
N ALA A 58 6.84 -9.40 9.42
CA ALA A 58 7.00 -10.18 8.21
C ALA A 58 8.16 -11.18 8.35
N ALA A 59 7.99 -12.37 7.79
CA ALA A 59 9.04 -13.35 7.66
C ALA A 59 10.15 -12.86 6.73
N THR A 60 11.40 -13.16 7.07
CA THR A 60 12.55 -12.89 6.21
C THR A 60 12.61 -13.88 5.04
N TRP A 61 13.50 -13.63 4.08
CA TRP A 61 13.60 -14.45 2.88
C TRP A 61 14.03 -15.90 3.14
N TYR A 62 14.70 -16.17 4.25
CA TYR A 62 15.04 -17.54 4.66
C TYR A 62 13.90 -18.30 5.36
N GLU A 63 12.87 -17.58 5.76
CA GLU A 63 11.74 -18.08 6.56
C GLU A 63 10.46 -18.27 5.74
N LYS A 64 10.46 -17.92 4.45
CA LYS A 64 9.26 -17.97 3.62
C LYS A 64 9.50 -18.63 2.27
N GLU A 65 8.44 -19.18 1.70
CA GLU A 65 8.37 -19.57 0.29
C GLU A 65 7.85 -18.37 -0.51
N ASP A 66 8.47 -18.09 -1.65
CA ASP A 66 8.08 -16.96 -2.49
C ASP A 66 8.57 -17.13 -3.93
N LEU A 67 8.13 -16.23 -4.79
CA LEU A 67 8.60 -16.10 -6.16
C LEU A 67 9.49 -14.86 -6.28
N SER A 68 10.58 -14.99 -6.99
CA SER A 68 11.46 -13.87 -7.30
C SER A 68 11.55 -13.67 -8.80
N SER A 69 11.35 -12.45 -9.22
CA SER A 69 11.64 -11.97 -10.57
C SER A 69 12.55 -10.75 -10.47
N THR A 70 13.30 -10.46 -11.52
CA THR A 70 14.20 -9.32 -11.58
C THR A 70 14.15 -8.71 -12.98
N ASP A 71 14.43 -7.43 -13.10
CA ASP A 71 14.51 -6.72 -14.36
C ASP A 71 15.70 -7.18 -15.24
N MET A 72 16.61 -7.95 -14.64
CA MET A 72 17.85 -8.39 -15.33
C MET A 72 17.66 -9.62 -16.21
N HIS A 73 16.55 -10.36 -16.06
CA HIS A 73 16.26 -11.54 -16.86
C HIS A 73 14.77 -11.91 -16.78
N PRO A 74 14.24 -12.66 -17.79
CA PRO A 74 12.82 -13.01 -17.86
C PRO A 74 12.44 -14.24 -17.01
N TYR A 75 13.34 -14.73 -16.17
CA TYR A 75 13.09 -15.94 -15.40
C TYR A 75 12.39 -15.62 -14.08
N VAL A 76 11.44 -16.48 -13.71
CA VAL A 76 10.82 -16.49 -12.39
C VAL A 76 11.46 -17.62 -11.59
N HIS A 77 11.99 -17.28 -10.43
CA HIS A 77 12.60 -18.24 -9.52
C HIS A 77 11.68 -18.51 -8.34
N VAL A 78 11.57 -19.77 -7.97
CA VAL A 78 10.96 -20.18 -6.71
C VAL A 78 12.08 -20.31 -5.69
N PHE A 79 11.91 -19.73 -4.52
CA PHE A 79 12.75 -20.03 -3.37
C PHE A 79 11.91 -20.61 -2.23
N GLN A 80 12.51 -21.52 -1.50
CA GLN A 80 11.89 -22.23 -0.40
C GLN A 80 12.46 -21.75 0.92
N ALA A 81 11.65 -21.85 1.95
CA ALA A 81 12.09 -21.55 3.30
C ALA A 81 13.23 -22.52 3.70
N ALA A 82 14.29 -21.98 4.26
CA ALA A 82 15.40 -22.74 4.81
C ALA A 82 15.24 -23.02 6.32
N VAL A 83 14.43 -22.21 6.98
CA VAL A 83 14.10 -22.29 8.41
C VAL A 83 12.63 -21.93 8.59
N ASP A 84 12.04 -22.35 9.69
CA ASP A 84 10.69 -21.97 10.07
C ASP A 84 10.62 -20.50 10.44
N CYS A 85 9.43 -19.89 10.27
CA CYS A 85 9.15 -18.52 10.72
C CYS A 85 9.42 -18.38 12.21
N ALA A 86 10.13 -17.31 12.58
CA ALA A 86 10.41 -17.00 13.98
C ALA A 86 9.19 -16.32 14.63
N TRP A 87 8.85 -16.70 15.82
CA TRP A 87 7.77 -16.13 16.66
C TRP A 87 6.43 -16.02 15.92
N GLU A 88 5.90 -14.82 15.81
CA GLU A 88 4.61 -14.51 15.18
C GLU A 88 4.77 -14.04 13.72
N THR A 89 5.99 -14.09 13.17
CA THR A 89 6.23 -13.67 11.79
C THR A 89 5.47 -14.58 10.81
N LYS A 90 4.99 -13.97 9.74
CA LYS A 90 4.30 -14.67 8.65
C LYS A 90 4.88 -14.25 7.32
N SER A 91 4.75 -15.12 6.33
CA SER A 91 4.99 -14.72 4.95
C SER A 91 4.04 -13.61 4.53
N ASP A 92 4.40 -12.83 3.52
CA ASP A 92 3.51 -11.80 2.97
C ASP A 92 2.19 -12.42 2.51
N TRP A 93 2.24 -13.59 1.86
CA TRP A 93 1.06 -14.34 1.46
C TRP A 93 0.15 -14.68 2.64
N ASP A 94 0.68 -15.26 3.70
CA ASP A 94 -0.10 -15.64 4.88
C ASP A 94 -0.64 -14.44 5.63
N THR A 95 0.09 -13.35 5.65
CA THR A 95 -0.35 -12.08 6.23
C THR A 95 -1.57 -11.55 5.48
N PHE A 96 -1.48 -11.40 4.16
CA PHE A 96 -2.61 -10.92 3.35
C PHE A 96 -3.78 -11.90 3.31
N ARG A 97 -3.51 -13.20 3.28
CA ARG A 97 -4.55 -14.24 3.39
C ARG A 97 -5.32 -14.13 4.69
N THR A 98 -4.62 -14.02 5.82
CA THR A 98 -5.23 -13.88 7.16
C THR A 98 -6.04 -12.58 7.26
N LEU A 99 -5.52 -11.50 6.70
CA LEU A 99 -6.21 -10.21 6.63
C LEU A 99 -7.50 -10.32 5.81
N ALA A 100 -7.44 -10.90 4.62
CA ALA A 100 -8.59 -11.09 3.75
C ALA A 100 -9.69 -11.96 4.41
N GLU A 101 -9.29 -13.04 5.09
CA GLU A 101 -10.19 -13.91 5.84
C GLU A 101 -10.87 -13.16 6.99
N THR A 102 -10.09 -12.39 7.76
CA THR A 102 -10.59 -11.61 8.88
C THR A 102 -11.56 -10.52 8.42
N VAL A 103 -11.22 -9.77 7.37
CA VAL A 103 -12.12 -8.73 6.82
C VAL A 103 -13.42 -9.35 6.32
N SER A 104 -13.35 -10.48 5.60
CA SER A 104 -14.56 -11.17 5.12
C SER A 104 -15.45 -11.64 6.26
N ARG A 105 -14.86 -12.18 7.32
CA ARG A 105 -15.59 -12.64 8.52
C ARG A 105 -16.25 -11.45 9.23
N VAL A 106 -15.50 -10.40 9.52
CA VAL A 106 -16.00 -9.21 10.21
C VAL A 106 -17.10 -8.52 9.39
N ALA A 107 -16.95 -8.45 8.07
CA ALA A 107 -17.99 -7.89 7.20
C ALA A 107 -19.30 -8.69 7.28
N LYS A 108 -19.23 -10.03 7.32
CA LYS A 108 -20.40 -10.89 7.50
C LYS A 108 -21.05 -10.66 8.89
N GLU A 109 -20.25 -10.64 9.94
CA GLU A 109 -20.70 -10.47 11.32
C GLU A 109 -21.35 -9.09 11.58
N SER A 110 -20.82 -8.04 10.96
CA SER A 110 -21.32 -6.67 11.07
C SER A 110 -22.47 -6.35 10.11
N GLY A 111 -22.78 -7.24 9.18
CA GLY A 111 -23.79 -6.99 8.13
C GLY A 111 -23.29 -6.02 7.05
N PHE A 112 -22.02 -5.64 7.05
CA PHE A 112 -21.42 -4.76 6.05
C PHE A 112 -20.89 -5.59 4.87
N THR A 113 -21.80 -6.05 4.03
CA THR A 113 -21.48 -6.96 2.93
C THR A 113 -21.30 -6.24 1.61
N GLU A 114 -22.29 -5.49 1.17
CA GLU A 114 -22.24 -4.76 -0.10
C GLU A 114 -22.12 -3.26 0.14
N TYR A 115 -21.25 -2.64 -0.62
CA TYR A 115 -20.99 -1.21 -0.56
C TYR A 115 -20.70 -0.66 -1.95
N GLU A 116 -21.29 0.50 -2.24
CA GLU A 116 -20.96 1.27 -3.44
C GLU A 116 -19.93 2.33 -3.07
N ASP A 117 -18.76 2.22 -3.65
CA ASP A 117 -17.62 3.09 -3.39
C ASP A 117 -17.30 3.94 -4.62
N ILE A 118 -16.72 5.11 -4.40
CA ILE A 118 -16.25 5.98 -5.47
C ILE A 118 -14.73 5.86 -5.51
N VAL A 119 -14.22 5.42 -6.64
CA VAL A 119 -12.79 5.25 -6.87
C VAL A 119 -12.30 6.25 -7.89
N ALA A 120 -11.25 6.97 -7.55
CA ALA A 120 -10.52 7.78 -8.51
C ALA A 120 -9.56 6.88 -9.32
N LEU A 121 -9.76 6.81 -10.62
CA LEU A 121 -8.81 6.14 -11.50
C LEU A 121 -7.51 6.95 -11.58
N PRO A 122 -6.35 6.28 -11.70
CA PRO A 122 -5.09 6.96 -11.96
C PRO A 122 -5.18 7.85 -13.20
N LEU A 123 -4.50 8.99 -13.15
CA LEU A 123 -4.40 9.87 -14.32
C LEU A 123 -3.59 9.20 -15.41
N GLY A 124 -4.12 9.23 -16.65
CA GLY A 124 -3.41 8.78 -17.84
C GLY A 124 -2.43 9.84 -18.31
N HIS A 125 -1.24 9.40 -18.72
CA HIS A 125 -0.22 10.26 -19.30
C HIS A 125 0.29 9.63 -20.59
N ASP A 126 0.45 10.45 -21.63
CA ASP A 126 0.93 9.97 -22.94
C ASP A 126 2.45 9.84 -22.96
N SER A 127 3.15 10.50 -22.05
CA SER A 127 4.61 10.45 -21.95
C SER A 127 5.12 10.75 -20.53
N PRO A 128 6.34 10.34 -20.19
CA PRO A 128 7.01 10.75 -18.96
C PRO A 128 7.18 12.27 -18.81
N GLY A 129 7.29 12.98 -19.94
CA GLY A 129 7.38 14.44 -19.94
C GLY A 129 6.12 15.12 -19.44
N GLU A 130 4.95 14.54 -19.66
CA GLU A 130 3.69 15.06 -19.10
C GLU A 130 3.64 14.89 -17.58
N VAL A 131 4.15 13.76 -17.08
CA VAL A 131 4.24 13.52 -15.62
C VAL A 131 5.23 14.48 -14.97
N ALA A 132 6.37 14.71 -15.63
CA ALA A 132 7.40 15.60 -15.11
C ALA A 132 6.95 17.08 -15.10
N GLN A 133 5.98 17.42 -15.91
CA GLN A 133 5.46 18.79 -16.13
C GLN A 133 6.58 19.78 -16.55
N PRO A 134 6.43 20.52 -17.63
CA PRO A 134 7.36 21.60 -17.95
C PRO A 134 7.51 22.53 -16.75
N GLU A 135 8.74 22.82 -16.37
CA GLU A 135 9.05 23.71 -15.24
C GLU A 135 8.62 23.17 -13.85
N GLY A 136 8.26 21.87 -13.73
CA GLY A 136 7.86 21.25 -12.46
C GLY A 136 6.55 21.80 -11.88
N LYS A 137 5.76 22.52 -12.68
CA LYS A 137 4.46 23.06 -12.24
C LYS A 137 3.32 22.13 -12.63
N VAL A 138 2.64 21.58 -11.63
CA VAL A 138 1.37 20.89 -11.83
C VAL A 138 0.26 21.92 -11.95
N LEU A 139 -0.42 21.96 -13.10
CA LEU A 139 -1.55 22.84 -13.34
C LEU A 139 -2.80 22.33 -12.62
N ASP A 140 -3.49 23.24 -11.96
CA ASP A 140 -4.69 22.93 -11.17
C ASP A 140 -5.95 23.28 -11.96
N TRP A 141 -6.63 22.26 -12.46
CA TRP A 141 -7.88 22.41 -13.20
C TRP A 141 -8.98 23.09 -12.36
N SER A 142 -8.98 22.86 -11.03
CA SER A 142 -9.99 23.47 -10.14
C SER A 142 -9.85 24.98 -9.99
N LYS A 143 -8.67 25.50 -10.30
CA LYS A 143 -8.36 26.95 -10.35
C LYS A 143 -8.45 27.53 -11.77
N GLY A 144 -8.81 26.72 -12.76
CA GLY A 144 -8.86 27.15 -14.15
C GLY A 144 -7.49 27.32 -14.82
N GLU A 145 -6.44 26.72 -14.27
CA GLU A 145 -5.08 26.78 -14.83
C GLU A 145 -4.90 25.87 -16.05
N CYS A 146 -5.78 24.87 -16.22
CA CYS A 146 -5.84 24.01 -17.41
C CYS A 146 -7.27 23.52 -17.65
N GLU A 147 -7.51 22.97 -18.84
CA GLU A 147 -8.81 22.38 -19.19
C GLU A 147 -9.09 21.13 -18.34
N PRO A 148 -10.29 20.98 -17.76
CA PRO A 148 -10.67 19.79 -16.99
C PRO A 148 -10.96 18.61 -17.90
N ILE A 149 -10.01 17.70 -18.05
CA ILE A 149 -10.14 16.46 -18.83
C ILE A 149 -10.16 15.28 -17.86
N PRO A 150 -11.32 14.57 -17.71
CA PRO A 150 -11.41 13.40 -16.81
C PRO A 150 -10.38 12.33 -17.14
N GLY A 151 -9.66 11.88 -16.12
CA GLY A 151 -8.59 10.88 -16.26
C GLY A 151 -7.25 11.43 -16.75
N LYS A 152 -7.16 12.72 -17.08
CA LYS A 152 -5.91 13.36 -17.55
C LYS A 152 -5.51 14.54 -16.68
N THR A 153 -6.26 15.61 -16.67
CA THR A 153 -5.99 16.80 -15.86
C THR A 153 -6.81 16.85 -14.58
N MET A 154 -7.93 16.13 -14.54
CA MET A 154 -8.77 15.95 -13.36
C MET A 154 -9.03 14.47 -13.10
N PRO A 155 -9.30 14.07 -11.83
CA PRO A 155 -9.65 12.69 -11.51
C PRO A 155 -10.87 12.20 -12.30
N ASN A 156 -10.81 10.97 -12.79
CA ASN A 156 -11.97 10.27 -13.33
C ASN A 156 -12.53 9.37 -12.22
N LEU A 157 -13.71 9.71 -11.73
CA LEU A 157 -14.40 8.99 -10.66
C LEU A 157 -15.32 7.94 -11.23
N VAL A 158 -15.19 6.72 -10.75
CA VAL A 158 -16.05 5.59 -11.12
C VAL A 158 -16.69 4.99 -9.87
N HIS A 159 -17.97 4.60 -10.01
CA HIS A 159 -18.67 3.86 -8.97
C HIS A 159 -18.32 2.38 -9.08
N VAL A 160 -17.88 1.79 -7.98
CA VAL A 160 -17.48 0.38 -7.88
C VAL A 160 -18.31 -0.29 -6.80
N LYS A 161 -19.04 -1.33 -7.17
CA LYS A 161 -19.72 -2.19 -6.19
C LYS A 161 -18.73 -3.18 -5.60
N ARG A 162 -18.58 -3.15 -4.30
CA ARG A 162 -17.70 -4.04 -3.54
C ARG A 162 -18.51 -4.95 -2.63
N ASN A 163 -18.08 -6.20 -2.51
CA ASN A 163 -18.63 -7.13 -1.54
C ASN A 163 -17.51 -7.55 -0.59
N TYR A 164 -17.47 -6.93 0.58
CA TYR A 164 -16.42 -7.15 1.57
C TYR A 164 -16.50 -8.55 2.21
N SER A 165 -17.66 -9.19 2.21
CA SER A 165 -17.82 -10.56 2.70
C SER A 165 -17.17 -11.63 1.81
N GLN A 166 -16.80 -11.28 0.58
CA GLN A 166 -16.21 -12.17 -0.42
C GLN A 166 -14.73 -11.89 -0.70
N ILE A 167 -14.07 -11.04 0.09
CA ILE A 167 -12.67 -10.68 -0.15
C ILE A 167 -11.77 -11.90 -0.10
N PHE A 168 -11.95 -12.77 0.88
CA PHE A 168 -11.15 -14.00 1.01
C PHE A 168 -11.31 -14.92 -0.19
N GLU A 169 -12.55 -15.16 -0.62
CA GLU A 169 -12.84 -16.02 -1.77
C GLU A 169 -12.20 -15.47 -3.06
N LYS A 170 -12.26 -14.16 -3.25
CA LYS A 170 -11.62 -13.48 -4.38
C LYS A 170 -10.09 -13.52 -4.28
N PHE A 171 -9.54 -13.38 -3.08
CA PHE A 171 -8.11 -13.44 -2.86
C PHE A 171 -7.53 -14.81 -3.23
N ILE A 172 -8.13 -15.91 -2.78
CA ILE A 172 -7.67 -17.27 -3.12
C ILE A 172 -7.98 -17.66 -4.56
N ALA A 173 -8.95 -17.02 -5.21
CA ALA A 173 -9.34 -17.27 -6.59
C ALA A 173 -8.56 -16.46 -7.62
N LEU A 174 -7.42 -15.86 -7.26
CA LEU A 174 -6.58 -15.09 -8.20
C LEU A 174 -6.06 -15.95 -9.35
N GLY A 175 -5.82 -17.25 -9.11
CA GLY A 175 -5.35 -18.17 -10.13
C GLY A 175 -6.23 -18.21 -11.39
N PRO A 176 -7.54 -18.40 -11.30
CA PRO A 176 -8.45 -18.35 -12.45
C PRO A 176 -8.47 -17.02 -13.20
N ASN A 177 -8.10 -15.93 -12.54
CA ASN A 177 -8.05 -14.61 -13.16
C ASN A 177 -6.75 -14.36 -13.96
N ILE A 178 -5.83 -15.31 -13.96
CA ILE A 178 -4.58 -15.28 -14.74
C ILE A 178 -4.79 -15.76 -16.19
N GLU A 179 -6.01 -15.98 -16.64
CA GLU A 179 -6.31 -16.20 -18.07
C GLU A 179 -5.93 -15.03 -18.97
N ASN A 180 -5.73 -13.85 -18.40
CA ASN A 180 -5.17 -12.70 -19.09
C ASN A 180 -3.65 -12.68 -18.95
N LYS A 181 -3.00 -12.02 -19.92
CA LYS A 181 -1.54 -11.87 -19.92
C LYS A 181 -1.02 -11.37 -18.57
N MET A 182 -0.15 -12.14 -17.98
CA MET A 182 0.65 -11.66 -16.87
C MET A 182 1.81 -10.81 -17.38
N GLY A 183 2.09 -9.72 -16.74
CA GLY A 183 3.21 -8.87 -17.08
C GLY A 183 3.82 -8.22 -15.85
N ALA A 184 5.14 -8.10 -15.88
CA ALA A 184 5.92 -7.33 -14.93
C ALA A 184 7.10 -6.70 -15.65
N HIS A 185 7.50 -5.51 -15.26
CA HIS A 185 8.68 -4.83 -15.77
C HIS A 185 8.73 -4.70 -17.32
N GLY A 186 7.57 -4.50 -17.94
CA GLY A 186 7.46 -4.38 -19.41
C GLY A 186 7.50 -5.70 -20.18
N LEU A 187 7.58 -6.83 -19.50
CA LEU A 187 7.46 -8.17 -20.08
C LEU A 187 6.06 -8.71 -19.85
N ALA A 188 5.53 -9.42 -20.83
CA ALA A 188 4.24 -10.10 -20.74
C ALA A 188 4.38 -11.57 -21.15
N TRP A 189 3.69 -12.44 -20.43
CA TRP A 189 3.61 -13.87 -20.74
C TRP A 189 2.16 -14.25 -21.03
N ASP A 190 2.00 -15.12 -22.01
CA ASP A 190 0.73 -15.80 -22.30
C ASP A 190 0.61 -17.06 -21.47
#